data_b45f0e25e706c616e1e02e0089767b74
#
_entry.id   b45f0e25e706c616e1e02e0089767b74
#
_cell.length_a   1.000
_cell.length_b   1.000
_cell.length_c   1.000
_cell.angle_alpha   90.00
_cell.angle_beta   90.00
_cell.angle_gamma   90.00
#
_symmetry.space_group_name_H-M   'P 1'
#
loop_
_entity.id
_entity.type
_entity.pdbx_description
1 polymer ?
#
loop_
_entity_poly.entity_id
_entity_poly.type
_entity_poly.pdbx_seq_one_letter_code
_entity_poly.pdbx_strand_id
1 'polypeptide(L)'
;MPDPAFLPFTRPHIDEQTIAEVGRVLASGWITSGPKVQAFETQLSALFGGRPVRAFANGTATMEVALRVAGIGPGDEVITSAITWVATANVVVAVGARPVFVDIDPVTRNLDLAAVEAAITPRTRALMPVYLAGLPVDMDRLYDIARRHKLRVIEDAAQAIDARWQGRRIGSFGDLVSFSFQANKNITCAEGGCLVMNTVDEAERAERLRLQGVVRTGADGMDVETPGGKFNLTDINATIGLGQLPHLAAITQRRTELAAAYFQATERHGLASLGIGLPPTPMAISAAGITPNWHMFQVVLPAERLAGGRAGVMQLLKEAGIGTGVHYPALHLFSFYRGLGWRDGQLPAAERIGRGILTLPLFAQMATEDTDRVCFQLALACRQLAL
;
A
#
# COMPACT_ATOMS: atom_id res chain seq x y z
N MET A 1 29.54 -11.25 23.19
CA MET A 1 28.15 -11.69 23.01
C MET A 1 28.05 -12.26 21.60
N PRO A 2 27.32 -13.34 21.36
CA PRO A 2 27.09 -13.80 19.99
C PRO A 2 26.54 -12.65 19.18
N ASP A 3 26.99 -12.53 17.92
CA ASP A 3 26.55 -11.51 16.99
C ASP A 3 25.00 -11.61 16.85
N PRO A 4 24.25 -10.56 17.15
CA PRO A 4 22.79 -10.64 17.13
C PRO A 4 22.33 -11.01 15.71
N ALA A 5 21.49 -12.02 15.60
CA ALA A 5 20.95 -12.46 14.32
C ALA A 5 20.38 -11.26 13.53
N PHE A 6 20.60 -11.25 12.21
CA PHE A 6 20.10 -10.19 11.33
C PHE A 6 18.57 -10.08 11.43
N LEU A 7 18.08 -8.88 11.76
CA LEU A 7 16.65 -8.54 11.79
C LEU A 7 16.24 -8.04 10.41
N PRO A 8 15.50 -8.81 9.62
CA PRO A 8 15.07 -8.36 8.30
C PRO A 8 14.04 -7.22 8.41
N PHE A 9 13.95 -6.41 7.39
CA PHE A 9 12.94 -5.35 7.27
C PHE A 9 11.50 -5.90 7.38
N THR A 10 11.24 -7.04 6.76
CA THR A 10 9.96 -7.76 6.79
C THR A 10 10.19 -9.25 6.64
N ARG A 11 9.25 -10.04 7.15
CA ARG A 11 9.26 -11.50 7.00
C ARG A 11 7.82 -11.99 6.94
N PRO A 12 7.37 -12.58 5.81
CA PRO A 12 6.07 -13.24 5.75
C PRO A 12 6.08 -14.50 6.62
N HIS A 13 4.93 -14.83 7.16
CA HIS A 13 4.72 -16.09 7.87
C HIS A 13 3.70 -16.94 7.12
N ILE A 14 4.09 -18.13 6.73
CA ILE A 14 3.22 -19.13 6.11
C ILE A 14 3.30 -20.37 6.98
N ASP A 15 2.15 -20.79 7.51
CA ASP A 15 2.08 -21.94 8.41
C ASP A 15 2.15 -23.29 7.65
N GLU A 16 2.41 -24.36 8.40
CA GLU A 16 2.54 -25.71 7.83
C GLU A 16 1.26 -26.20 7.16
N GLN A 17 0.09 -25.80 7.67
CA GLN A 17 -1.19 -26.17 7.09
C GLN A 17 -1.34 -25.54 5.69
N THR A 18 -0.99 -24.28 5.54
CA THR A 18 -0.98 -23.58 4.26
C THR A 18 0.00 -24.21 3.28
N ILE A 19 1.21 -24.56 3.73
CA ILE A 19 2.23 -25.26 2.91
C ILE A 19 1.69 -26.59 2.41
N ALA A 20 1.07 -27.40 3.28
CA ALA A 20 0.48 -28.66 2.91
C ALA A 20 -0.69 -28.50 1.91
N GLU A 21 -1.50 -27.45 2.06
CA GLU A 21 -2.61 -27.16 1.13
C GLU A 21 -2.12 -26.74 -0.25
N VAL A 22 -1.06 -25.92 -0.33
CA VAL A 22 -0.40 -25.61 -1.60
C VAL A 22 0.12 -26.89 -2.28
N GLY A 23 0.70 -27.81 -1.52
CA GLY A 23 1.11 -29.13 -2.03
C GLY A 23 -0.05 -29.92 -2.63
N ARG A 24 -1.24 -29.92 -1.97
CA ARG A 24 -2.45 -30.57 -2.51
C ARG A 24 -2.94 -29.91 -3.81
N VAL A 25 -2.91 -28.57 -3.89
CA VAL A 25 -3.26 -27.85 -5.12
C VAL A 25 -2.31 -28.22 -6.26
N LEU A 26 -1.01 -28.27 -6.02
CA LEU A 26 -0.03 -28.72 -7.03
C LEU A 26 -0.31 -30.14 -7.50
N ALA A 27 -0.59 -31.08 -6.57
CA ALA A 27 -0.89 -32.48 -6.89
C ALA A 27 -2.22 -32.63 -7.67
N SER A 28 -3.17 -31.74 -7.52
CA SER A 28 -4.45 -31.75 -8.24
C SER A 28 -4.32 -31.44 -9.73
N GLY A 29 -3.23 -30.78 -10.14
CA GLY A 29 -3.07 -30.27 -11.49
C GLY A 29 -3.88 -29.00 -11.81
N TRP A 30 -4.77 -28.56 -10.92
CA TRP A 30 -5.54 -27.33 -11.09
C TRP A 30 -4.77 -26.15 -10.46
N ILE A 31 -3.82 -25.61 -11.19
CA ILE A 31 -2.81 -24.67 -10.67
C ILE A 31 -3.01 -23.22 -11.11
N THR A 32 -3.83 -22.95 -12.13
CA THR A 32 -4.21 -21.61 -12.58
C THR A 32 -5.53 -21.19 -11.93
N SER A 33 -6.22 -20.16 -12.44
CA SER A 33 -7.48 -19.68 -11.83
C SER A 33 -8.56 -20.76 -11.78
N GLY A 34 -9.11 -21.01 -10.61
CA GLY A 34 -10.11 -22.04 -10.38
C GLY A 34 -10.80 -21.93 -9.03
N PRO A 35 -11.11 -23.07 -8.36
CA PRO A 35 -11.89 -23.09 -7.13
C PRO A 35 -11.27 -22.30 -5.96
N LYS A 36 -9.93 -22.27 -5.84
CA LYS A 36 -9.27 -21.55 -4.76
C LYS A 36 -9.37 -20.03 -4.95
N VAL A 37 -9.24 -19.54 -6.19
CA VAL A 37 -9.47 -18.12 -6.50
C VAL A 37 -10.92 -17.75 -6.16
N GLN A 38 -11.91 -18.54 -6.55
CA GLN A 38 -13.32 -18.29 -6.24
C GLN A 38 -13.58 -18.26 -4.72
N ALA A 39 -13.02 -19.22 -3.98
CA ALA A 39 -13.13 -19.27 -2.52
C ALA A 39 -12.49 -18.04 -1.87
N PHE A 40 -11.33 -17.60 -2.37
CA PHE A 40 -10.64 -16.42 -1.88
C PHE A 40 -11.44 -15.14 -2.15
N GLU A 41 -11.98 -14.96 -3.35
CA GLU A 41 -12.87 -13.84 -3.69
C GLU A 41 -14.12 -13.82 -2.80
N THR A 42 -14.70 -14.98 -2.51
CA THR A 42 -15.87 -15.11 -1.62
C THR A 42 -15.54 -14.68 -0.20
N GLN A 43 -14.41 -15.14 0.35
CA GLN A 43 -13.99 -14.73 1.70
C GLN A 43 -13.62 -13.25 1.78
N LEU A 44 -12.96 -12.70 0.75
CA LEU A 44 -12.68 -11.27 0.66
C LEU A 44 -13.97 -10.44 0.54
N SER A 45 -14.95 -10.89 -0.25
CA SER A 45 -16.25 -10.24 -0.33
C SER A 45 -16.93 -10.19 1.04
N ALA A 46 -16.95 -11.31 1.77
CA ALA A 46 -17.48 -11.35 3.15
C ALA A 46 -16.72 -10.40 4.08
N LEU A 47 -15.38 -10.34 3.99
CA LEU A 47 -14.53 -9.40 4.75
C LEU A 47 -14.91 -7.94 4.48
N PHE A 48 -15.29 -7.59 3.25
CA PHE A 48 -15.64 -6.25 2.80
C PHE A 48 -17.16 -5.99 2.75
N GLY A 49 -17.94 -6.71 3.57
CA GLY A 49 -19.37 -6.43 3.75
C GLY A 49 -20.26 -6.89 2.57
N GLY A 50 -19.83 -7.89 1.83
CA GLY A 50 -20.59 -8.48 0.72
C GLY A 50 -20.41 -7.74 -0.62
N ARG A 51 -19.48 -6.77 -0.70
CA ARG A 51 -19.18 -6.07 -1.96
C ARG A 51 -18.56 -7.01 -2.99
N PRO A 52 -18.80 -6.81 -4.30
CA PRO A 52 -18.16 -7.57 -5.35
C PRO A 52 -16.62 -7.44 -5.30
N VAL A 53 -15.92 -8.59 -5.38
CA VAL A 53 -14.47 -8.67 -5.37
C VAL A 53 -13.97 -9.50 -6.53
N ARG A 54 -12.86 -9.10 -7.15
CA ARG A 54 -12.08 -9.94 -8.06
C ARG A 54 -10.60 -9.94 -7.65
N ALA A 55 -10.00 -11.12 -7.68
CA ALA A 55 -8.59 -11.32 -7.37
C ALA A 55 -7.72 -11.24 -8.62
N PHE A 56 -6.54 -10.67 -8.48
CA PHE A 56 -5.60 -10.35 -9.57
C PHE A 56 -4.18 -10.81 -9.23
N ALA A 57 -3.34 -10.92 -10.24
CA ALA A 57 -1.94 -11.31 -10.11
C ALA A 57 -1.13 -10.39 -9.18
N ASN A 58 -1.51 -9.12 -9.03
CA ASN A 58 -0.86 -8.15 -8.15
C ASN A 58 -1.72 -6.88 -8.00
N GLY A 59 -1.36 -6.01 -7.04
CA GLY A 59 -2.04 -4.74 -6.79
C GLY A 59 -1.88 -3.71 -7.92
N THR A 60 -0.84 -3.78 -8.73
CA THR A 60 -0.67 -2.91 -9.91
C THR A 60 -1.76 -3.18 -10.94
N ALA A 61 -2.01 -4.46 -11.23
CA ALA A 61 -3.08 -4.87 -12.13
C ALA A 61 -4.48 -4.47 -11.62
N THR A 62 -4.71 -4.52 -10.30
CA THR A 62 -6.00 -4.07 -9.74
C THR A 62 -6.25 -2.59 -9.97
N MET A 63 -5.23 -1.74 -9.80
CA MET A 63 -5.34 -0.30 -10.04
C MET A 63 -5.52 0.03 -11.53
N GLU A 64 -4.79 -0.64 -12.42
CA GLU A 64 -4.95 -0.47 -13.86
C GLU A 64 -6.38 -0.83 -14.30
N VAL A 65 -6.88 -1.98 -13.84
CA VAL A 65 -8.25 -2.41 -14.15
C VAL A 65 -9.28 -1.48 -13.52
N ALA A 66 -9.05 -0.97 -12.30
CA ALA A 66 -9.93 0.01 -11.68
C ALA A 66 -10.08 1.29 -12.52
N LEU A 67 -8.97 1.84 -13.03
CA LEU A 67 -8.99 2.99 -13.94
C LEU A 67 -9.81 2.70 -15.21
N ARG A 68 -9.61 1.54 -15.83
CA ARG A 68 -10.36 1.11 -17.03
C ARG A 68 -11.85 0.89 -16.73
N VAL A 69 -12.19 0.29 -15.57
CA VAL A 69 -13.58 0.14 -15.09
C VAL A 69 -14.23 1.51 -14.87
N ALA A 70 -13.48 2.47 -14.32
CA ALA A 70 -13.93 3.84 -14.15
C ALA A 70 -14.04 4.63 -15.46
N GLY A 71 -13.61 4.08 -16.60
CA GLY A 71 -13.63 4.73 -17.90
C GLY A 71 -12.54 5.81 -18.07
N ILE A 72 -11.46 5.73 -17.30
CA ILE A 72 -10.33 6.68 -17.35
C ILE A 72 -9.39 6.30 -18.50
N GLY A 73 -8.96 7.30 -19.27
CA GLY A 73 -8.10 7.08 -20.43
C GLY A 73 -7.45 8.36 -20.98
N PRO A 74 -7.08 8.36 -22.27
CA PRO A 74 -6.38 9.49 -22.90
C PRO A 74 -7.12 10.82 -22.76
N GLY A 75 -6.41 11.86 -22.34
CA GLY A 75 -6.94 13.18 -22.10
C GLY A 75 -7.44 13.46 -20.68
N ASP A 76 -7.62 12.40 -19.87
CA ASP A 76 -8.03 12.51 -18.48
C ASP A 76 -6.85 12.78 -17.54
N GLU A 77 -7.14 13.40 -16.41
CA GLU A 77 -6.20 13.62 -15.31
C GLU A 77 -6.64 12.84 -14.07
N VAL A 78 -5.66 12.23 -13.38
CA VAL A 78 -5.85 11.52 -12.10
C VAL A 78 -4.95 12.16 -11.07
N ILE A 79 -5.54 12.69 -9.99
CA ILE A 79 -4.81 13.31 -8.90
C ILE A 79 -4.35 12.22 -7.92
N THR A 80 -3.05 12.21 -7.58
CA THR A 80 -2.46 11.26 -6.65
C THR A 80 -1.30 11.83 -5.84
N SER A 81 -0.79 11.06 -4.87
CA SER A 81 0.32 11.44 -4.00
C SER A 81 1.66 11.36 -4.72
N ALA A 82 2.56 12.30 -4.40
CA ALA A 82 3.97 12.20 -4.77
C ALA A 82 4.76 11.22 -3.88
N ILE A 83 4.24 10.85 -2.70
CA ILE A 83 4.85 9.87 -1.79
C ILE A 83 4.06 8.57 -1.87
N THR A 84 4.43 7.72 -2.81
CA THR A 84 3.84 6.40 -3.02
C THR A 84 4.81 5.50 -3.80
N TRP A 85 4.44 4.23 -3.96
CA TRP A 85 5.10 3.35 -4.91
C TRP A 85 4.81 3.76 -6.35
N VAL A 86 5.79 3.59 -7.22
CA VAL A 86 5.70 4.00 -8.64
C VAL A 86 4.47 3.42 -9.38
N ALA A 87 3.96 2.26 -8.94
CA ALA A 87 2.81 1.62 -9.58
C ALA A 87 1.59 2.54 -9.63
N THR A 88 1.31 3.30 -8.54
CA THR A 88 0.15 4.20 -8.45
C THR A 88 0.12 5.21 -9.58
N ALA A 89 1.26 5.79 -9.94
CA ALA A 89 1.34 6.76 -11.04
C ALA A 89 1.55 6.09 -12.41
N ASN A 90 2.29 4.97 -12.47
CA ASN A 90 2.56 4.25 -13.71
C ASN A 90 1.28 3.71 -14.35
N VAL A 91 0.32 3.20 -13.56
CA VAL A 91 -0.96 2.70 -14.11
C VAL A 91 -1.81 3.79 -14.72
N VAL A 92 -1.73 5.02 -14.20
CA VAL A 92 -2.38 6.19 -14.81
C VAL A 92 -1.81 6.46 -16.21
N VAL A 93 -0.47 6.42 -16.33
CA VAL A 93 0.18 6.57 -17.64
C VAL A 93 -0.14 5.39 -18.56
N ALA A 94 -0.18 4.16 -18.03
CA ALA A 94 -0.44 2.95 -18.82
C ALA A 94 -1.83 2.97 -19.47
N VAL A 95 -2.84 3.58 -18.83
CA VAL A 95 -4.16 3.76 -19.45
C VAL A 95 -4.26 4.99 -20.36
N GLY A 96 -3.16 5.74 -20.55
CA GLY A 96 -3.08 6.93 -21.38
C GLY A 96 -3.53 8.23 -20.70
N ALA A 97 -3.85 8.19 -19.41
CA ALA A 97 -4.19 9.37 -18.62
C ALA A 97 -2.93 10.07 -18.08
N ARG A 98 -3.10 11.25 -17.52
CA ARG A 98 -2.03 12.05 -16.93
C ARG A 98 -2.08 12.00 -15.40
N PRO A 99 -1.02 11.55 -14.71
CA PRO A 99 -0.91 11.68 -13.27
C PRO A 99 -0.67 13.16 -12.89
N VAL A 100 -1.46 13.66 -11.95
CA VAL A 100 -1.30 14.98 -11.34
C VAL A 100 -0.88 14.75 -9.90
N PHE A 101 0.39 14.99 -9.60
CA PHE A 101 0.88 14.88 -8.23
C PHE A 101 0.48 16.11 -7.42
N VAL A 102 0.07 15.88 -6.19
CA VAL A 102 -0.15 16.94 -5.20
C VAL A 102 0.72 16.71 -4.00
N ASP A 103 0.94 17.76 -3.21
CA ASP A 103 1.74 17.66 -2.00
C ASP A 103 1.00 16.86 -0.91
N ILE A 104 1.70 16.56 0.14
CA ILE A 104 1.24 15.74 1.25
C ILE A 104 1.09 16.56 2.52
N ASP A 105 0.21 16.12 3.40
CA ASP A 105 0.24 16.54 4.79
C ASP A 105 1.52 16.02 5.46
N PRO A 106 2.37 16.89 6.02
CA PRO A 106 3.67 16.50 6.53
C PRO A 106 3.62 15.61 7.79
N VAL A 107 2.48 15.53 8.46
CA VAL A 107 2.28 14.71 9.66
C VAL A 107 1.83 13.31 9.28
N THR A 108 0.73 13.21 8.54
CA THR A 108 0.16 11.92 8.11
C THR A 108 0.89 11.33 6.91
N ARG A 109 1.56 12.17 6.11
CA ARG A 109 2.23 11.82 4.84
C ARG A 109 1.29 11.34 3.75
N ASN A 110 0.00 11.45 3.98
CA ASN A 110 -1.05 11.22 3.00
C ASN A 110 -1.34 12.49 2.19
N LEU A 111 -2.17 12.37 1.16
CA LEU A 111 -2.58 13.50 0.33
C LEU A 111 -3.05 14.70 1.18
N ASP A 112 -2.54 15.90 0.88
CA ASP A 112 -3.14 17.14 1.35
C ASP A 112 -4.43 17.39 0.55
N LEU A 113 -5.57 17.25 1.20
CA LEU A 113 -6.88 17.37 0.57
C LEU A 113 -7.21 18.82 0.14
N ALA A 114 -6.54 19.84 0.69
CA ALA A 114 -6.64 21.19 0.18
C ALA A 114 -5.86 21.34 -1.15
N ALA A 115 -4.68 20.74 -1.23
CA ALA A 115 -3.92 20.68 -2.48
C ALA A 115 -4.63 19.83 -3.55
N VAL A 116 -5.31 18.75 -3.15
CA VAL A 116 -6.16 17.97 -4.08
C VAL A 116 -7.23 18.85 -4.70
N GLU A 117 -8.00 19.58 -3.89
CA GLU A 117 -9.10 20.41 -4.37
C GLU A 117 -8.61 21.54 -5.29
N ALA A 118 -7.48 22.16 -4.93
CA ALA A 118 -6.85 23.23 -5.75
C ALA A 118 -6.31 22.71 -7.09
N ALA A 119 -5.98 21.41 -7.21
CA ALA A 119 -5.43 20.82 -8.42
C ALA A 119 -6.51 20.32 -9.42
N ILE A 120 -7.79 20.37 -9.05
CA ILE A 120 -8.88 19.90 -9.91
C ILE A 120 -9.03 20.81 -11.14
N THR A 121 -9.07 20.20 -12.31
CA THR A 121 -9.31 20.85 -13.61
C THR A 121 -10.52 20.23 -14.31
N PRO A 122 -11.02 20.81 -15.42
CA PRO A 122 -12.06 20.16 -16.23
C PRO A 122 -11.67 18.80 -16.80
N ARG A 123 -10.39 18.44 -16.82
CA ARG A 123 -9.88 17.12 -17.25
C ARG A 123 -9.78 16.11 -16.12
N THR A 124 -9.82 16.54 -14.87
CA THR A 124 -9.77 15.64 -13.72
C THR A 124 -10.98 14.70 -13.74
N ARG A 125 -10.74 13.39 -13.68
CA ARG A 125 -11.78 12.35 -13.67
C ARG A 125 -11.74 11.47 -12.43
N ALA A 126 -10.58 11.37 -11.78
CA ALA A 126 -10.43 10.54 -10.59
C ALA A 126 -9.46 11.13 -9.57
N LEU A 127 -9.69 10.77 -8.32
CA LEU A 127 -8.75 10.88 -7.22
C LEU A 127 -8.21 9.47 -6.92
N MET A 128 -6.89 9.35 -6.76
CA MET A 128 -6.24 8.10 -6.39
C MET A 128 -5.44 8.29 -5.10
N PRO A 129 -6.13 8.31 -3.93
CA PRO A 129 -5.48 8.38 -2.63
C PRO A 129 -4.66 7.13 -2.36
N VAL A 130 -3.56 7.29 -1.61
CA VAL A 130 -2.72 6.19 -1.13
C VAL A 130 -2.77 6.16 0.39
N TYR A 131 -3.05 5.02 0.98
CA TYR A 131 -3.09 4.87 2.44
C TYR A 131 -1.73 4.42 2.95
N LEU A 132 -0.79 5.38 2.94
CA LEU A 132 0.62 5.12 3.25
C LEU A 132 0.78 4.53 4.65
N ALA A 133 1.59 3.48 4.76
CA ALA A 133 1.87 2.74 5.99
C ALA A 133 0.63 2.14 6.68
N GLY A 134 -0.51 2.08 5.96
CA GLY A 134 -1.78 1.58 6.48
C GLY A 134 -2.62 2.62 7.23
N LEU A 135 -2.32 3.90 6.99
CA LEU A 135 -3.06 5.03 7.55
C LEU A 135 -4.01 5.61 6.49
N PRO A 136 -5.35 5.44 6.62
CA PRO A 136 -6.30 6.08 5.71
C PRO A 136 -6.22 7.60 5.76
N VAL A 137 -6.54 8.24 4.64
CA VAL A 137 -6.77 9.70 4.57
C VAL A 137 -8.10 10.04 5.25
N ASP A 138 -8.38 11.33 5.49
CA ASP A 138 -9.73 11.77 5.87
C ASP A 138 -10.73 11.42 4.76
N MET A 139 -11.42 10.29 4.95
CA MET A 139 -12.32 9.70 3.95
C MET A 139 -13.56 10.56 3.72
N ASP A 140 -14.08 11.19 4.77
CA ASP A 140 -15.29 12.00 4.65
C ASP A 140 -15.01 13.22 3.77
N ARG A 141 -13.91 13.91 4.01
CA ARG A 141 -13.48 15.05 3.21
C ARG A 141 -13.10 14.63 1.78
N LEU A 142 -12.39 13.53 1.61
CA LEU A 142 -12.03 12.99 0.28
C LEU A 142 -13.28 12.74 -0.57
N TYR A 143 -14.26 12.01 -0.01
CA TYR A 143 -15.50 11.68 -0.72
C TYR A 143 -16.44 12.89 -0.89
N ASP A 144 -16.37 13.89 -0.01
CA ASP A 144 -17.05 15.15 -0.23
C ASP A 144 -16.50 15.90 -1.45
N ILE A 145 -15.18 16.02 -1.58
CA ILE A 145 -14.52 16.59 -2.75
C ILE A 145 -14.92 15.81 -4.02
N ALA A 146 -14.78 14.49 -4.00
CA ALA A 146 -15.12 13.64 -5.14
C ALA A 146 -16.57 13.84 -5.61
N ARG A 147 -17.53 13.86 -4.66
CA ARG A 147 -18.96 14.09 -4.96
C ARG A 147 -19.22 15.46 -5.57
N ARG A 148 -18.66 16.54 -4.98
CA ARG A 148 -18.86 17.93 -5.48
C ARG A 148 -18.34 18.08 -6.90
N HIS A 149 -17.26 17.42 -7.23
CA HIS A 149 -16.61 17.50 -8.55
C HIS A 149 -16.94 16.34 -9.48
N LYS A 150 -17.83 15.41 -9.06
CA LYS A 150 -18.25 14.23 -9.85
C LYS A 150 -17.08 13.35 -10.28
N LEU A 151 -16.13 13.15 -9.39
CA LEU A 151 -14.92 12.35 -9.62
C LEU A 151 -15.11 10.92 -9.10
N ARG A 152 -14.47 9.95 -9.77
CA ARG A 152 -14.28 8.60 -9.24
C ARG A 152 -13.16 8.62 -8.19
N VAL A 153 -13.21 7.67 -7.27
CA VAL A 153 -12.13 7.44 -6.31
C VAL A 153 -11.59 6.04 -6.50
N ILE A 154 -10.30 5.93 -6.83
CA ILE A 154 -9.58 4.66 -6.89
C ILE A 154 -8.64 4.62 -5.69
N GLU A 155 -9.04 3.91 -4.63
CA GLU A 155 -8.26 3.84 -3.40
C GLU A 155 -7.08 2.89 -3.57
N ASP A 156 -5.85 3.40 -3.55
CA ASP A 156 -4.66 2.57 -3.40
C ASP A 156 -4.51 2.18 -1.92
N ALA A 157 -5.22 1.12 -1.56
CA ALA A 157 -5.23 0.51 -0.24
C ALA A 157 -4.23 -0.67 -0.14
N ALA A 158 -3.21 -0.71 -1.02
CA ALA A 158 -2.21 -1.79 -1.04
C ALA A 158 -1.50 -2.03 0.29
N GLN A 159 -1.57 -1.08 1.22
CA GLN A 159 -0.96 -1.13 2.55
C GLN A 159 -2.00 -1.12 3.68
N ALA A 160 -3.31 -1.13 3.38
CA ALA A 160 -4.35 -0.79 4.35
C ALA A 160 -5.38 -1.91 4.60
N ILE A 161 -5.05 -3.18 4.31
CA ILE A 161 -5.95 -4.27 4.65
C ILE A 161 -6.20 -4.29 6.17
N ASP A 162 -7.47 -4.41 6.57
CA ASP A 162 -7.96 -4.32 7.97
C ASP A 162 -7.81 -2.94 8.64
N ALA A 163 -7.25 -1.93 7.99
CA ALA A 163 -7.35 -0.55 8.49
C ALA A 163 -8.81 -0.07 8.49
N ARG A 164 -9.13 0.89 9.37
CA ARG A 164 -10.51 1.38 9.54
C ARG A 164 -10.56 2.90 9.58
N TRP A 165 -11.65 3.43 9.04
CA TRP A 165 -12.10 4.80 9.19
C TRP A 165 -13.42 4.83 9.96
N GLN A 166 -13.48 5.51 11.09
CA GLN A 166 -14.65 5.59 11.97
C GLN A 166 -15.28 4.22 12.25
N GLY A 167 -14.44 3.23 12.59
CA GLY A 167 -14.84 1.86 12.88
C GLY A 167 -15.15 0.99 11.65
N ARG A 168 -15.33 1.58 10.45
CA ARG A 168 -15.63 0.86 9.21
C ARG A 168 -14.33 0.41 8.53
N ARG A 169 -14.24 -0.86 8.17
CA ARG A 169 -13.05 -1.42 7.49
C ARG A 169 -12.89 -0.80 6.10
N ILE A 170 -11.66 -0.38 5.73
CA ILE A 170 -11.33 0.02 4.37
C ILE A 170 -11.67 -1.15 3.42
N GLY A 171 -12.33 -0.84 2.32
CA GLY A 171 -12.90 -1.83 1.40
C GLY A 171 -14.37 -2.17 1.65
N SER A 172 -14.90 -2.02 2.87
CA SER A 172 -16.33 -2.23 3.14
C SER A 172 -17.23 -1.07 2.72
N PHE A 173 -16.64 0.01 2.26
CA PHE A 173 -17.29 1.23 1.74
C PHE A 173 -16.34 1.88 0.73
N GLY A 174 -16.73 3.02 0.19
CA GLY A 174 -15.93 3.74 -0.80
C GLY A 174 -16.30 3.41 -2.24
N ASP A 175 -15.47 3.77 -3.19
CA ASP A 175 -15.70 3.54 -4.62
C ASP A 175 -14.96 2.29 -5.09
N LEU A 176 -13.86 2.38 -5.82
CA LEU A 176 -13.03 1.25 -6.25
C LEU A 176 -11.83 1.13 -5.31
N VAL A 177 -11.68 -0.02 -4.63
CA VAL A 177 -10.63 -0.19 -3.63
C VAL A 177 -9.68 -1.30 -4.04
N SER A 178 -8.41 -0.94 -4.22
CA SER A 178 -7.33 -1.82 -4.66
C SER A 178 -6.48 -2.26 -3.47
N PHE A 179 -6.33 -3.58 -3.28
CA PHE A 179 -5.44 -4.17 -2.29
C PHE A 179 -4.31 -4.96 -2.96
N SER A 180 -3.18 -5.06 -2.26
CA SER A 180 -2.03 -5.87 -2.64
C SER A 180 -1.77 -6.96 -1.61
N PHE A 181 -1.40 -8.14 -2.09
CA PHE A 181 -0.98 -9.30 -1.31
C PHE A 181 0.43 -9.76 -1.68
N GLN A 182 1.29 -8.81 -2.06
CA GLN A 182 2.71 -9.06 -2.29
C GLN A 182 3.39 -9.49 -0.97
N ALA A 183 4.52 -10.19 -1.04
CA ALA A 183 5.18 -10.85 0.10
C ALA A 183 5.44 -9.96 1.33
N ASN A 184 5.61 -8.64 1.16
CA ASN A 184 5.84 -7.71 2.27
C ASN A 184 4.55 -7.17 2.93
N LYS A 185 3.35 -7.52 2.42
CA LYS A 185 2.08 -7.02 2.95
C LYS A 185 1.70 -7.74 4.25
N ASN A 186 0.72 -7.18 4.97
CA ASN A 186 0.27 -7.72 6.25
C ASN A 186 -0.24 -9.16 6.13
N ILE A 187 -0.89 -9.48 5.02
CA ILE A 187 -1.15 -10.84 4.55
C ILE A 187 -0.64 -10.98 3.12
N THR A 188 -0.27 -12.18 2.72
CA THR A 188 0.35 -12.42 1.41
C THR A 188 -0.27 -13.57 0.62
N CYS A 189 -0.16 -13.46 -0.71
CA CYS A 189 -0.35 -14.54 -1.68
C CYS A 189 0.97 -14.87 -2.41
N ALA A 190 2.14 -14.55 -1.85
CA ALA A 190 3.43 -14.35 -2.53
C ALA A 190 3.37 -13.14 -3.47
N GLU A 191 2.62 -13.24 -4.56
CA GLU A 191 2.14 -12.13 -5.39
C GLU A 191 0.62 -12.24 -5.50
N GLY A 192 -0.08 -11.10 -5.44
CA GLY A 192 -1.53 -11.04 -5.53
C GLY A 192 -2.08 -9.65 -5.28
N GLY A 193 -3.35 -9.49 -5.58
CA GLY A 193 -4.13 -8.30 -5.26
C GLY A 193 -5.62 -8.58 -5.38
N CYS A 194 -6.47 -7.68 -4.91
CA CYS A 194 -7.88 -7.71 -5.21
C CYS A 194 -8.44 -6.31 -5.44
N LEU A 195 -9.45 -6.24 -6.28
CA LEU A 195 -10.26 -5.04 -6.52
C LEU A 195 -11.65 -5.26 -5.92
N VAL A 196 -12.04 -4.34 -5.04
CA VAL A 196 -13.38 -4.26 -4.47
C VAL A 196 -14.16 -3.20 -5.25
N MET A 197 -15.38 -3.54 -5.64
CA MET A 197 -16.21 -2.73 -6.54
C MET A 197 -17.60 -2.49 -5.94
N ASN A 198 -18.40 -1.62 -6.57
CA ASN A 198 -19.71 -1.25 -6.06
C ASN A 198 -20.83 -2.11 -6.65
N THR A 199 -20.70 -2.53 -7.90
CA THR A 199 -21.77 -3.21 -8.65
C THR A 199 -21.28 -4.51 -9.28
N VAL A 200 -22.23 -5.39 -9.59
CA VAL A 200 -21.97 -6.62 -10.33
C VAL A 200 -21.42 -6.28 -11.73
N ASP A 201 -21.97 -5.25 -12.38
CA ASP A 201 -21.53 -4.83 -13.72
C ASP A 201 -20.05 -4.39 -13.74
N GLU A 202 -19.59 -3.66 -12.70
CA GLU A 202 -18.16 -3.33 -12.55
C GLU A 202 -17.31 -4.58 -12.38
N ALA A 203 -17.81 -5.57 -11.61
CA ALA A 203 -17.10 -6.83 -11.40
C ALA A 203 -17.04 -7.70 -12.67
N GLU A 204 -18.07 -7.71 -13.49
CA GLU A 204 -18.06 -8.38 -14.79
C GLU A 204 -17.09 -7.70 -15.77
N ARG A 205 -17.08 -6.36 -15.82
CA ARG A 205 -16.09 -5.62 -16.61
C ARG A 205 -14.66 -5.91 -16.16
N ALA A 206 -14.42 -5.93 -14.83
CA ALA A 206 -13.12 -6.26 -14.26
C ALA A 206 -12.70 -7.70 -14.59
N GLU A 207 -13.65 -8.66 -14.58
CA GLU A 207 -13.42 -10.06 -14.97
C GLU A 207 -12.93 -10.17 -16.41
N ARG A 208 -13.60 -9.49 -17.35
CA ARG A 208 -13.20 -9.47 -18.77
C ARG A 208 -11.81 -8.85 -18.93
N LEU A 209 -11.56 -7.68 -18.33
CA LEU A 209 -10.27 -6.99 -18.37
C LEU A 209 -9.13 -7.81 -17.75
N ARG A 210 -9.42 -8.58 -16.70
CA ARG A 210 -8.48 -9.47 -16.01
C ARG A 210 -7.96 -10.60 -16.91
N LEU A 211 -8.79 -11.06 -17.84
CA LEU A 211 -8.49 -12.20 -18.71
C LEU A 211 -8.61 -11.83 -20.19
N GLN A 212 -7.79 -10.90 -20.64
CA GLN A 212 -7.57 -10.54 -22.05
C GLN A 212 -8.80 -10.00 -22.80
N GLY A 213 -9.89 -9.63 -22.09
CA GLY A 213 -11.13 -9.14 -22.70
C GLY A 213 -11.97 -10.22 -23.37
N VAL A 214 -11.62 -11.49 -23.17
CA VAL A 214 -12.31 -12.63 -23.81
C VAL A 214 -13.68 -12.85 -23.19
N VAL A 215 -14.68 -13.01 -24.05
CA VAL A 215 -16.02 -13.48 -23.71
C VAL A 215 -16.34 -14.75 -24.48
N ARG A 216 -17.14 -15.64 -23.87
CA ARG A 216 -17.62 -16.85 -24.54
C ARG A 216 -18.93 -16.55 -25.25
N THR A 217 -19.00 -16.92 -26.53
CA THR A 217 -20.17 -16.70 -27.39
C THR A 217 -20.85 -18.04 -27.76
N GLY A 218 -21.24 -18.81 -26.75
CA GLY A 218 -21.80 -20.13 -26.88
C GLY A 218 -20.85 -21.26 -26.46
N ALA A 219 -21.11 -22.47 -26.89
CA ALA A 219 -20.40 -23.66 -26.45
C ALA A 219 -18.96 -23.74 -26.99
N ASP A 220 -18.71 -23.23 -28.18
CA ASP A 220 -17.47 -23.33 -28.96
C ASP A 220 -16.94 -21.99 -29.45
N GLY A 221 -17.67 -20.89 -29.22
CA GLY A 221 -17.30 -19.57 -29.68
C GLY A 221 -16.60 -18.73 -28.62
N MET A 222 -15.75 -17.81 -29.07
CA MET A 222 -15.16 -16.74 -28.25
C MET A 222 -15.04 -15.47 -29.07
N ASP A 223 -15.09 -14.33 -28.35
CA ASP A 223 -14.87 -13.00 -28.91
C ASP A 223 -14.04 -12.16 -27.92
N VAL A 224 -13.51 -11.02 -28.39
CA VAL A 224 -12.80 -10.04 -27.57
C VAL A 224 -13.53 -8.71 -27.66
N GLU A 225 -14.28 -8.37 -26.61
CA GLU A 225 -15.07 -7.13 -26.57
C GLU A 225 -14.23 -5.88 -26.22
N THR A 226 -13.11 -6.07 -25.50
CA THR A 226 -12.24 -4.98 -25.06
C THR A 226 -10.81 -5.50 -24.89
N PRO A 227 -9.78 -4.68 -25.16
CA PRO A 227 -8.41 -5.09 -24.89
C PRO A 227 -8.21 -5.25 -23.37
N GLY A 228 -8.00 -6.48 -22.91
CA GLY A 228 -7.69 -6.83 -21.53
C GLY A 228 -6.24 -7.27 -21.36
N GLY A 229 -5.83 -7.52 -20.12
CA GLY A 229 -4.51 -8.06 -19.78
C GLY A 229 -4.55 -9.47 -19.23
N LYS A 230 -3.40 -10.09 -19.06
CA LYS A 230 -3.25 -11.37 -18.37
C LYS A 230 -2.97 -11.11 -16.90
N PHE A 231 -4.02 -10.81 -16.13
CA PHE A 231 -3.94 -10.30 -14.76
C PHE A 231 -4.56 -11.24 -13.71
N ASN A 232 -4.95 -12.43 -14.11
CA ASN A 232 -5.62 -13.38 -13.22
C ASN A 232 -4.69 -13.93 -12.14
N LEU A 233 -5.21 -14.13 -10.93
CA LEU A 233 -4.54 -14.85 -9.85
C LEU A 233 -4.57 -16.35 -10.12
N THR A 234 -3.58 -17.09 -9.62
CA THR A 234 -3.52 -18.55 -9.68
C THR A 234 -4.13 -19.18 -8.42
N ASP A 235 -4.59 -20.44 -8.51
CA ASP A 235 -5.07 -21.18 -7.34
C ASP A 235 -3.95 -21.43 -6.33
N ILE A 236 -2.71 -21.56 -6.77
CA ILE A 236 -1.54 -21.65 -5.89
C ILE A 236 -1.46 -20.43 -4.97
N ASN A 237 -1.46 -19.23 -5.57
CA ASN A 237 -1.37 -17.97 -4.84
C ASN A 237 -2.62 -17.73 -3.97
N ALA A 238 -3.81 -18.03 -4.49
CA ALA A 238 -5.06 -17.92 -3.75
C ALA A 238 -5.08 -18.82 -2.52
N THR A 239 -4.48 -20.02 -2.59
CA THR A 239 -4.36 -20.93 -1.45
C THR A 239 -3.55 -20.35 -0.32
N ILE A 240 -2.45 -19.66 -0.65
CA ILE A 240 -1.66 -18.94 0.37
C ILE A 240 -2.52 -17.85 1.01
N GLY A 241 -3.23 -17.05 0.21
CA GLY A 241 -4.12 -16.00 0.71
C GLY A 241 -5.24 -16.53 1.62
N LEU A 242 -5.84 -17.66 1.25
CA LEU A 242 -6.87 -18.35 2.06
C LEU A 242 -6.31 -18.78 3.43
N GLY A 243 -5.06 -19.25 3.50
CA GLY A 243 -4.39 -19.58 4.75
C GLY A 243 -4.06 -18.34 5.61
N GLN A 244 -3.92 -17.16 4.99
CA GLN A 244 -3.59 -15.92 5.71
C GLN A 244 -4.83 -15.22 6.31
N LEU A 245 -5.97 -15.27 5.63
CA LEU A 245 -7.18 -14.54 6.04
C LEU A 245 -7.64 -14.83 7.48
N PRO A 246 -7.66 -16.08 7.98
CA PRO A 246 -8.04 -16.38 9.37
C PRO A 246 -7.14 -15.69 10.40
N HIS A 247 -5.90 -15.39 10.06
CA HIS A 247 -4.91 -14.79 10.95
C HIS A 247 -4.88 -13.24 10.87
N LEU A 248 -5.64 -12.61 9.96
CA LEU A 248 -5.57 -11.16 9.71
C LEU A 248 -5.75 -10.32 10.97
N ALA A 249 -6.75 -10.64 11.80
CA ALA A 249 -7.00 -9.88 13.04
C ALA A 249 -5.83 -9.99 14.04
N ALA A 250 -5.29 -11.19 14.22
CA ALA A 250 -4.13 -11.43 15.10
C ALA A 250 -2.87 -10.73 14.58
N ILE A 251 -2.66 -10.72 13.26
CA ILE A 251 -1.55 -10.00 12.62
C ILE A 251 -1.69 -8.49 12.85
N THR A 252 -2.88 -7.92 12.66
CA THR A 252 -3.14 -6.49 12.90
C THR A 252 -2.94 -6.13 14.37
N GLN A 253 -3.44 -6.96 15.30
CA GLN A 253 -3.25 -6.77 16.73
C GLN A 253 -1.75 -6.78 17.09
N ARG A 254 -0.99 -7.79 16.62
CA ARG A 254 0.44 -7.88 16.90
C ARG A 254 1.24 -6.69 16.36
N ARG A 255 0.92 -6.20 15.15
CA ARG A 255 1.54 -5.01 14.58
C ARG A 255 1.22 -3.75 15.40
N THR A 256 0.02 -3.65 15.95
CA THR A 256 -0.36 -2.55 16.86
C THR A 256 0.44 -2.56 18.15
N GLU A 257 0.66 -3.74 18.75
CA GLU A 257 1.50 -3.90 19.94
C GLU A 257 2.97 -3.50 19.66
N LEU A 258 3.51 -3.95 18.53
CA LEU A 258 4.87 -3.58 18.11
C LEU A 258 5.00 -2.08 17.82
N ALA A 259 4.00 -1.47 17.20
CA ALA A 259 3.98 -0.02 16.98
C ALA A 259 3.96 0.76 18.31
N ALA A 260 3.16 0.31 19.29
CA ALA A 260 3.15 0.89 20.63
C ALA A 260 4.53 0.76 21.32
N ALA A 261 5.18 -0.41 21.19
CA ALA A 261 6.53 -0.62 21.71
C ALA A 261 7.57 0.30 21.02
N TYR A 262 7.42 0.53 19.71
CA TYR A 262 8.24 1.51 18.99
C TYR A 262 8.07 2.92 19.55
N PHE A 263 6.85 3.39 19.81
CA PHE A 263 6.66 4.72 20.40
C PHE A 263 7.34 4.85 21.75
N GLN A 264 7.25 3.83 22.62
CA GLN A 264 7.97 3.81 23.90
C GLN A 264 9.48 3.82 23.71
N ALA A 265 10.01 3.05 22.76
CA ALA A 265 11.43 3.01 22.46
C ALA A 265 11.93 4.33 21.85
N THR A 266 11.15 4.98 20.97
CA THR A 266 11.51 6.32 20.42
C THR A 266 11.63 7.37 21.50
N GLU A 267 10.77 7.36 22.50
CA GLU A 267 10.83 8.24 23.66
C GLU A 267 12.06 7.93 24.54
N ARG A 268 12.25 6.65 24.90
CA ARG A 268 13.40 6.19 25.73
C ARG A 268 14.75 6.59 25.14
N HIS A 269 14.91 6.48 23.81
CA HIS A 269 16.17 6.81 23.14
C HIS A 269 16.24 8.24 22.62
N GLY A 270 15.21 9.06 22.86
CA GLY A 270 15.18 10.49 22.55
C GLY A 270 15.23 10.77 21.05
N LEU A 271 14.57 9.98 20.20
CA LEU A 271 14.67 10.16 18.74
C LEU A 271 14.15 11.53 18.28
N ALA A 272 13.10 12.05 18.90
CA ALA A 272 12.56 13.37 18.58
C ALA A 272 13.57 14.49 18.84
N SER A 273 14.37 14.42 19.92
CA SER A 273 15.42 15.41 20.24
C SER A 273 16.58 15.38 19.23
N LEU A 274 16.76 14.28 18.49
CA LEU A 274 17.70 14.18 17.37
C LEU A 274 17.14 14.76 16.06
N GLY A 275 15.95 15.34 16.09
CA GLY A 275 15.26 15.89 14.91
C GLY A 275 14.60 14.83 14.02
N ILE A 276 14.43 13.59 14.51
CA ILE A 276 13.77 12.52 13.78
C ILE A 276 12.26 12.71 13.87
N GLY A 277 11.60 12.88 12.73
CA GLY A 277 10.14 12.97 12.63
C GLY A 277 9.50 11.58 12.80
N LEU A 278 8.58 11.47 13.77
CA LEU A 278 7.84 10.24 14.05
C LEU A 278 6.52 10.18 13.25
N PRO A 279 5.89 9.00 13.09
CA PRO A 279 4.52 8.91 12.59
C PRO A 279 3.53 9.60 13.56
N PRO A 280 2.29 9.90 13.13
CA PRO A 280 1.27 10.41 14.05
C PRO A 280 1.10 9.50 15.27
N THR A 281 0.94 10.07 16.45
CA THR A 281 0.81 9.30 17.68
C THR A 281 -0.50 8.48 17.67
N PRO A 282 -0.58 7.35 18.38
CA PRO A 282 -1.81 6.56 18.48
C PRO A 282 -3.01 7.40 18.96
N MET A 283 -2.78 8.36 19.86
CA MET A 283 -3.81 9.28 20.34
C MET A 283 -4.34 10.19 19.22
N ALA A 284 -3.44 10.79 18.43
CA ALA A 284 -3.82 11.66 17.30
C ALA A 284 -4.57 10.88 16.21
N ILE A 285 -4.12 9.66 15.90
CA ILE A 285 -4.76 8.76 14.95
C ILE A 285 -6.17 8.40 15.44
N SER A 286 -6.32 8.00 16.70
CA SER A 286 -7.61 7.64 17.28
C SER A 286 -8.57 8.83 17.35
N ALA A 287 -8.07 10.03 17.67
CA ALA A 287 -8.87 11.25 17.68
C ALA A 287 -9.42 11.61 16.28
N ALA A 288 -8.70 11.22 15.23
CA ALA A 288 -9.15 11.34 13.84
C ALA A 288 -10.14 10.23 13.42
N GLY A 289 -10.50 9.30 14.29
CA GLY A 289 -11.39 8.17 13.97
C GLY A 289 -10.72 7.06 13.15
N ILE A 290 -9.38 7.01 13.11
CA ILE A 290 -8.61 6.06 12.32
C ILE A 290 -8.16 4.90 13.21
N THR A 291 -8.25 3.66 12.67
CA THR A 291 -7.55 2.50 13.19
C THR A 291 -6.60 2.01 12.11
N PRO A 292 -5.29 2.27 12.23
CA PRO A 292 -4.30 1.82 11.26
C PRO A 292 -4.03 0.33 11.42
N ASN A 293 -3.57 -0.31 10.35
CA ASN A 293 -3.10 -1.70 10.41
C ASN A 293 -1.58 -1.80 10.63
N TRP A 294 -0.91 -0.68 10.79
CA TRP A 294 0.54 -0.59 11.00
C TRP A 294 1.34 -1.43 9.99
N HIS A 295 1.04 -1.23 8.70
CA HIS A 295 1.80 -1.90 7.64
C HIS A 295 3.29 -1.56 7.72
N MET A 296 3.64 -0.31 8.06
CA MET A 296 5.01 0.15 8.26
C MET A 296 5.10 1.08 9.48
N PHE A 297 6.25 1.06 10.15
CA PHE A 297 6.64 2.11 11.09
C PHE A 297 7.72 2.97 10.42
N GLN A 298 7.34 4.17 10.04
CA GLN A 298 8.20 5.07 9.28
C GLN A 298 8.65 6.24 10.12
N VAL A 299 9.92 6.60 10.01
CA VAL A 299 10.49 7.81 10.59
C VAL A 299 11.03 8.72 9.49
N VAL A 300 11.25 10.00 9.78
CA VAL A 300 11.85 10.96 8.85
C VAL A 300 13.12 11.49 9.47
N LEU A 301 14.25 11.14 8.89
CA LEU A 301 15.56 11.60 9.33
C LEU A 301 15.79 13.08 8.95
N PRO A 302 16.52 13.86 9.75
CA PRO A 302 17.02 15.17 9.34
C PRO A 302 18.23 15.01 8.39
N ALA A 303 17.97 14.47 7.19
CA ALA A 303 18.99 13.95 6.28
C ALA A 303 20.06 14.98 5.90
N GLU A 304 19.71 16.27 5.85
CA GLU A 304 20.62 17.38 5.57
C GLU A 304 21.59 17.71 6.72
N ARG A 305 21.33 17.18 7.91
CA ARG A 305 22.15 17.36 9.13
C ARG A 305 22.96 16.11 9.47
N LEU A 306 23.01 15.13 8.57
CA LEU A 306 23.68 13.85 8.77
C LEU A 306 24.70 13.60 7.65
N ALA A 307 25.92 13.27 8.01
CA ALA A 307 26.95 12.87 7.05
C ALA A 307 26.49 11.64 6.24
N GLY A 308 26.49 11.75 4.90
CA GLY A 308 25.93 10.71 4.03
C GLY A 308 24.41 10.60 4.05
N GLY A 309 23.70 11.48 4.79
CA GLY A 309 22.25 11.54 4.82
C GLY A 309 21.59 10.23 5.26
N ARG A 310 20.43 9.91 4.68
CA ARG A 310 19.73 8.63 4.94
C ARG A 310 20.60 7.40 4.63
N ALA A 311 21.38 7.43 3.55
CA ALA A 311 22.20 6.30 3.13
C ALA A 311 23.25 5.95 4.19
N GLY A 312 23.88 6.94 4.84
CA GLY A 312 24.81 6.72 5.94
C GLY A 312 24.16 6.02 7.12
N VAL A 313 22.98 6.46 7.53
CA VAL A 313 22.21 5.81 8.62
C VAL A 313 21.83 4.36 8.27
N MET A 314 21.35 4.13 7.05
CA MET A 314 21.00 2.78 6.59
C MET A 314 22.20 1.83 6.60
N GLN A 315 23.38 2.32 6.23
CA GLN A 315 24.62 1.54 6.27
C GLN A 315 24.97 1.12 7.69
N LEU A 316 24.97 2.05 8.65
CA LEU A 316 25.27 1.75 10.06
C LEU A 316 24.24 0.79 10.67
N LEU A 317 22.94 0.95 10.35
CA LEU A 317 21.92 0.02 10.80
C LEU A 317 22.14 -1.38 10.21
N LYS A 318 22.51 -1.50 8.94
CA LYS A 318 22.83 -2.78 8.30
C LYS A 318 24.03 -3.45 8.96
N GLU A 319 25.09 -2.71 9.30
CA GLU A 319 26.26 -3.19 10.05
C GLU A 319 25.89 -3.67 11.45
N ALA A 320 24.89 -3.03 12.08
CA ALA A 320 24.30 -3.48 13.34
C ALA A 320 23.31 -4.65 13.19
N GLY A 321 23.21 -5.27 12.01
CA GLY A 321 22.32 -6.39 11.71
C GLY A 321 20.84 -6.02 11.61
N ILE A 322 20.52 -4.78 11.19
CA ILE A 322 19.14 -4.28 11.08
C ILE A 322 18.85 -3.91 9.63
N GLY A 323 17.88 -4.60 9.02
CA GLY A 323 17.34 -4.28 7.70
C GLY A 323 16.35 -3.12 7.75
N THR A 324 16.45 -2.19 6.81
CA THR A 324 15.55 -1.03 6.69
C THR A 324 15.08 -0.86 5.25
N GLY A 325 14.03 -0.05 5.06
CA GLY A 325 13.49 0.25 3.73
C GLY A 325 13.30 1.75 3.47
N VAL A 326 13.04 2.10 2.22
CA VAL A 326 12.73 3.48 1.80
C VAL A 326 11.37 3.49 1.11
N HIS A 327 10.33 4.03 1.76
CA HIS A 327 8.97 4.07 1.27
C HIS A 327 8.33 5.45 1.55
N TYR A 328 8.45 6.48 0.65
CA TYR A 328 9.13 6.42 -0.64
C TYR A 328 9.86 7.75 -0.92
N PRO A 329 10.80 7.81 -1.86
CA PRO A 329 11.25 9.08 -2.40
C PRO A 329 10.11 9.78 -3.14
N ALA A 330 10.18 11.10 -3.32
CA ALA A 330 9.16 11.87 -4.02
C ALA A 330 9.16 11.53 -5.53
N LEU A 331 8.07 10.92 -6.01
CA LEU A 331 7.99 10.36 -7.38
C LEU A 331 8.16 11.39 -8.48
N HIS A 332 7.63 12.61 -8.30
CA HIS A 332 7.71 13.66 -9.31
C HIS A 332 9.17 14.04 -9.65
N LEU A 333 10.14 13.67 -8.78
CA LEU A 333 11.57 13.89 -9.02
C LEU A 333 12.25 12.76 -9.81
N PHE A 334 11.56 11.66 -10.10
CA PHE A 334 12.13 10.60 -10.91
C PHE A 334 12.22 11.01 -12.38
N SER A 335 13.26 10.55 -13.09
CA SER A 335 13.58 10.99 -14.44
C SER A 335 12.40 10.92 -15.42
N PHE A 336 11.61 9.85 -15.36
CA PHE A 336 10.41 9.71 -16.18
C PHE A 336 9.40 10.84 -15.95
N TYR A 337 9.07 11.13 -14.68
CA TYR A 337 8.08 12.18 -14.35
C TYR A 337 8.64 13.59 -14.56
N ARG A 338 9.94 13.79 -14.37
CA ARG A 338 10.62 15.03 -14.78
C ARG A 338 10.47 15.25 -16.29
N GLY A 339 10.51 14.19 -17.09
CA GLY A 339 10.21 14.22 -18.52
C GLY A 339 8.79 14.68 -18.85
N LEU A 340 7.83 14.46 -17.94
CA LEU A 340 6.45 14.94 -18.06
C LEU A 340 6.26 16.40 -17.58
N GLY A 341 7.33 17.08 -17.16
CA GLY A 341 7.28 18.50 -16.80
C GLY A 341 7.43 18.81 -15.30
N TRP A 342 7.55 17.81 -14.44
CA TRP A 342 7.76 18.01 -13.01
C TRP A 342 9.16 18.53 -12.67
N ARG A 343 9.30 19.34 -11.62
CA ARG A 343 10.55 19.98 -11.21
C ARG A 343 10.68 19.99 -9.69
N ASP A 344 11.95 20.15 -9.23
CA ASP A 344 12.24 20.42 -7.83
C ASP A 344 11.52 21.69 -7.35
N GLY A 345 11.10 21.71 -6.10
CA GLY A 345 10.44 22.84 -5.45
C GLY A 345 8.93 22.90 -5.64
N GLN A 346 8.33 22.03 -6.48
CA GLN A 346 6.89 22.05 -6.72
C GLN A 346 6.07 21.42 -5.59
N LEU A 347 6.63 20.43 -4.88
CA LEU A 347 5.96 19.69 -3.81
C LEU A 347 6.89 19.62 -2.58
N PRO A 348 7.05 20.73 -1.85
CA PRO A 348 8.10 20.88 -0.86
C PRO A 348 7.97 19.93 0.34
N ALA A 349 6.75 19.57 0.78
CA ALA A 349 6.55 18.61 1.85
C ALA A 349 6.97 17.21 1.41
N ALA A 350 6.50 16.76 0.23
CA ALA A 350 6.88 15.47 -0.34
C ALA A 350 8.39 15.36 -0.58
N GLU A 351 9.02 16.42 -1.08
CA GLU A 351 10.46 16.45 -1.31
C GLU A 351 11.26 16.30 -0.01
N ARG A 352 10.90 17.08 1.01
CA ARG A 352 11.54 17.02 2.33
C ARG A 352 11.36 15.63 2.96
N ILE A 353 10.13 15.12 2.99
CA ILE A 353 9.83 13.78 3.54
C ILE A 353 10.56 12.71 2.73
N GLY A 354 10.49 12.76 1.40
CA GLY A 354 11.12 11.77 0.52
C GLY A 354 12.64 11.69 0.66
N ARG A 355 13.32 12.79 1.04
CA ARG A 355 14.76 12.78 1.33
C ARG A 355 15.09 12.05 2.63
N GLY A 356 14.25 12.20 3.66
CA GLY A 356 14.52 11.68 5.01
C GLY A 356 13.78 10.39 5.39
N ILE A 357 12.75 9.99 4.66
CA ILE A 357 11.90 8.86 5.06
C ILE A 357 12.68 7.55 5.14
N LEU A 358 12.55 6.86 6.27
CA LEU A 358 13.15 5.56 6.57
C LEU A 358 12.10 4.67 7.19
N THR A 359 11.98 3.45 6.71
CA THR A 359 11.05 2.44 7.24
C THR A 359 11.83 1.46 8.11
N LEU A 360 11.42 1.34 9.36
CA LEU A 360 11.99 0.44 10.34
C LEU A 360 11.37 -0.96 10.22
N PRO A 361 12.05 -2.03 10.71
CA PRO A 361 11.49 -3.38 10.71
C PRO A 361 10.14 -3.44 11.42
N LEU A 362 9.14 -4.06 10.79
CA LEU A 362 7.85 -4.32 11.43
C LEU A 362 7.14 -5.50 10.76
N PHE A 363 7.09 -6.65 11.44
CA PHE A 363 6.39 -7.85 11.00
C PHE A 363 5.90 -8.67 12.20
N ALA A 364 4.85 -9.46 12.04
CA ALA A 364 4.13 -10.06 13.16
C ALA A 364 4.97 -11.01 14.04
N GLN A 365 6.01 -11.66 13.49
CA GLN A 365 6.91 -12.57 14.23
C GLN A 365 8.08 -11.85 14.91
N MET A 366 8.18 -10.52 14.76
CA MET A 366 9.22 -9.72 15.41
C MET A 366 9.06 -9.76 16.92
N ALA A 367 10.16 -9.92 17.66
CA ALA A 367 10.16 -9.81 19.12
C ALA A 367 9.92 -8.35 19.54
N THR A 368 9.24 -8.13 20.67
CA THR A 368 8.96 -6.77 21.14
C THR A 368 10.25 -6.01 21.49
N GLU A 369 11.23 -6.73 22.01
CA GLU A 369 12.56 -6.23 22.39
C GLU A 369 13.35 -5.72 21.19
N ASP A 370 13.09 -6.24 19.99
CA ASP A 370 13.72 -5.76 18.76
C ASP A 370 13.41 -4.27 18.48
N THR A 371 12.25 -3.77 18.92
CA THR A 371 11.89 -2.34 18.74
C THR A 371 12.85 -1.44 19.51
N ASP A 372 13.24 -1.84 20.72
CA ASP A 372 14.22 -1.10 21.53
C ASP A 372 15.61 -1.14 20.90
N ARG A 373 16.07 -2.32 20.47
CA ARG A 373 17.34 -2.49 19.75
C ARG A 373 17.39 -1.59 18.50
N VAL A 374 16.32 -1.56 17.70
CA VAL A 374 16.25 -0.74 16.48
C VAL A 374 16.35 0.74 16.81
N CYS A 375 15.58 1.23 17.79
CA CYS A 375 15.60 2.64 18.19
C CYS A 375 16.94 3.06 18.82
N PHE A 376 17.55 2.19 19.62
CA PHE A 376 18.90 2.43 20.19
C PHE A 376 19.94 2.59 19.08
N GLN A 377 20.00 1.66 18.12
CA GLN A 377 20.95 1.70 17.02
C GLN A 377 20.70 2.88 16.08
N LEU A 378 19.43 3.22 15.84
CA LEU A 378 19.06 4.40 15.05
C LEU A 378 19.56 5.69 15.74
N ALA A 379 19.36 5.84 17.05
CA ALA A 379 19.85 6.98 17.80
C ALA A 379 21.39 7.07 17.76
N LEU A 380 22.08 5.93 17.92
CA LEU A 380 23.54 5.86 17.84
C LEU A 380 24.04 6.28 16.46
N ALA A 381 23.46 5.74 15.38
CA ALA A 381 23.81 6.08 14.01
C ALA A 381 23.62 7.59 13.72
N CYS A 382 22.50 8.16 14.17
CA CYS A 382 22.26 9.61 13.97
C CYS A 382 23.24 10.48 14.75
N ARG A 383 23.61 10.10 15.97
CA ARG A 383 24.64 10.84 16.76
C ARG A 383 26.03 10.74 16.13
N GLN A 384 26.40 9.55 15.62
CA GLN A 384 27.68 9.33 14.96
C GLN A 384 27.84 10.13 13.67
N LEU A 385 26.74 10.33 12.93
CA LEU A 385 26.71 11.02 11.64
C LEU A 385 26.33 12.51 11.75
N ALA A 386 26.05 13.04 12.94
CA ALA A 386 25.67 14.43 13.12
C ALA A 386 26.79 15.38 12.60
N LEU A 387 26.40 16.38 11.76
CA LEU A 387 27.28 17.39 11.16
C LEU A 387 27.47 18.61 12.09
#